data_aa419e4cb0d6fb94f1e12c446130022d
#
_entry.id   aa419e4cb0d6fb94f1e12c446130022d
#
_cell.length_a   1.000
_cell.length_b   1.000
_cell.length_c   1.000
_cell.angle_alpha   90.00
_cell.angle_beta   90.00
_cell.angle_gamma   90.00
#
_symmetry.space_group_name_H-M   'P 1'
#
loop_
_entity.id
_entity.type
_entity.pdbx_description
1 polymer ?
#
loop_
_entity_poly.entity_id
_entity_poly.type
_entity_poly.pdbx_seq_one_letter_code
_entity_poly.pdbx_strand_id
1 'polypeptide(L)'
;MNSIETHDPTVSYFAEKLRTKIYSLEYSLSPEHKFPFALEEAMTALDWLIGKGVAIENISLCGDSAGAHLAASVTHHLADNQRPNVHSQFLIYPMCDPKCNSQSIELFQSGYLLTKEAMIWFWEKFRKTSQDDTNKTFNLMLYTDDMELPKTIIVTAGFDPLSDEAEEYAFKLHENDNYVKQLHYPSLFHGFASMTRLKAAKKAVDDFLTEYKQIL
;
A
#
# COMPACT_ATOMS: atom_id res chain seq x y z
N MET A 1 6.98 13.01 -1.01
CA MET A 1 8.22 12.90 -1.81
C MET A 1 7.94 12.73 -3.28
N ASN A 2 6.94 11.99 -3.67
CA ASN A 2 6.59 11.73 -5.06
C ASN A 2 5.34 12.52 -5.45
N SER A 3 5.06 12.64 -6.75
CA SER A 3 3.91 13.33 -7.31
C SER A 3 3.23 12.47 -8.38
N ILE A 4 2.10 12.91 -8.89
CA ILE A 4 1.45 12.27 -10.05
C ILE A 4 2.43 12.19 -11.23
N GLU A 5 3.20 13.24 -11.51
CA GLU A 5 4.15 13.26 -12.65
C GLU A 5 5.26 12.20 -12.49
N THR A 6 5.76 11.98 -11.27
CA THR A 6 6.81 10.96 -11.04
C THR A 6 6.31 9.54 -11.19
N HIS A 7 5.01 9.30 -10.93
CA HIS A 7 4.38 7.98 -11.02
C HIS A 7 3.64 7.74 -12.35
N ASP A 8 3.40 8.77 -13.16
CA ASP A 8 2.65 8.65 -14.40
C ASP A 8 3.12 7.53 -15.33
N PRO A 9 4.45 7.31 -15.55
CA PRO A 9 4.90 6.19 -16.38
C PRO A 9 4.49 4.82 -15.82
N THR A 10 4.52 4.65 -14.51
CA THR A 10 4.15 3.39 -13.84
C THR A 10 2.64 3.18 -13.89
N VAL A 11 1.87 4.21 -13.54
CA VAL A 11 0.41 4.17 -13.54
C VAL A 11 -0.14 3.95 -14.96
N SER A 12 0.41 4.65 -15.95
CA SER A 12 0.04 4.46 -17.37
C SER A 12 0.32 3.04 -17.85
N TYR A 13 1.47 2.46 -17.43
CA TYR A 13 1.81 1.08 -17.74
C TYR A 13 0.82 0.09 -17.08
N PHE A 14 0.44 0.32 -15.83
CA PHE A 14 -0.57 -0.50 -15.15
C PHE A 14 -1.94 -0.40 -15.84
N ALA A 15 -2.38 0.81 -16.19
CA ALA A 15 -3.65 1.04 -16.88
C ALA A 15 -3.72 0.29 -18.23
N GLU A 16 -2.63 0.35 -19.00
CA GLU A 16 -2.50 -0.38 -20.28
C GLU A 16 -2.59 -1.90 -20.07
N LYS A 17 -1.82 -2.44 -19.12
CA LYS A 17 -1.75 -3.88 -18.86
C LYS A 17 -3.05 -4.44 -18.31
N LEU A 18 -3.65 -3.75 -17.37
CA LEU A 18 -4.92 -4.15 -16.74
C LEU A 18 -6.12 -3.85 -17.64
N ARG A 19 -5.97 -2.96 -18.62
CA ARG A 19 -7.07 -2.45 -19.47
C ARG A 19 -8.20 -1.83 -18.67
N THR A 20 -7.84 -1.08 -17.65
CA THR A 20 -8.78 -0.39 -16.76
C THR A 20 -8.41 1.09 -16.63
N LYS A 21 -9.38 1.90 -16.18
CA LYS A 21 -9.11 3.29 -15.83
C LYS A 21 -8.46 3.35 -14.45
N ILE A 22 -7.40 4.13 -14.32
CA ILE A 22 -6.75 4.42 -13.05
C ILE A 22 -6.85 5.92 -12.79
N TYR A 23 -7.29 6.27 -11.59
CA TYR A 23 -7.30 7.64 -11.08
C TYR A 23 -6.15 7.78 -10.09
N SER A 24 -5.19 8.65 -10.40
CA SER A 24 -4.10 8.97 -9.50
C SER A 24 -4.55 10.08 -8.56
N LEU A 25 -4.39 9.85 -7.25
CA LEU A 25 -4.67 10.85 -6.22
C LEU A 25 -3.38 11.60 -5.88
N GLU A 26 -3.39 12.92 -6.06
CA GLU A 26 -2.38 13.80 -5.51
C GLU A 26 -2.82 14.22 -4.10
N TYR A 27 -2.34 13.49 -3.11
CA TYR A 27 -2.65 13.80 -1.71
C TYR A 27 -1.57 14.65 -1.06
N SER A 28 -1.96 15.42 -0.05
CA SER A 28 -1.07 16.31 0.68
C SER A 28 0.00 15.55 1.46
N LEU A 29 1.23 16.06 1.43
CA LEU A 29 2.39 15.38 1.98
C LEU A 29 2.75 15.88 3.38
N SER A 30 3.34 15.00 4.17
CA SER A 30 3.99 15.34 5.43
C SER A 30 5.37 15.96 5.17
N PRO A 31 5.86 16.85 6.03
CA PRO A 31 5.34 17.17 7.38
C PRO A 31 4.28 18.28 7.42
N GLU A 32 3.96 18.93 6.29
CA GLU A 32 2.99 20.04 6.23
C GLU A 32 1.59 19.54 6.59
N HIS A 33 1.22 18.36 6.11
CA HIS A 33 -0.06 17.69 6.37
C HIS A 33 0.16 16.31 6.97
N LYS A 34 0.10 16.24 8.30
CA LYS A 34 0.31 15.01 9.06
C LYS A 34 -0.94 14.13 9.08
N PHE A 35 -0.79 12.87 9.53
CA PHE A 35 -1.91 11.97 9.77
C PHE A 35 -3.02 12.68 10.60
N PRO A 36 -4.34 12.51 10.25
CA PRO A 36 -4.86 11.61 9.21
C PRO A 36 -5.13 12.29 7.85
N PHE A 37 -4.55 13.45 7.54
CA PHE A 37 -4.95 14.33 6.44
C PHE A 37 -5.00 13.61 5.08
N ALA A 38 -3.95 12.84 4.72
CA ALA A 38 -3.93 12.08 3.47
C ALA A 38 -5.05 11.02 3.40
N LEU A 39 -5.42 10.41 4.54
CA LEU A 39 -6.54 9.47 4.61
C LEU A 39 -7.87 10.19 4.34
N GLU A 40 -8.09 11.38 4.92
CA GLU A 40 -9.30 12.19 4.70
C GLU A 40 -9.45 12.58 3.22
N GLU A 41 -8.34 12.95 2.57
CA GLU A 41 -8.32 13.24 1.13
C GLU A 41 -8.63 11.99 0.28
N ALA A 42 -8.04 10.83 0.64
CA ALA A 42 -8.32 9.58 -0.04
C ALA A 42 -9.79 9.15 0.10
N MET A 43 -10.37 9.32 1.28
CA MET A 43 -11.80 9.09 1.51
C MET A 43 -12.67 10.05 0.70
N THR A 44 -12.27 11.33 0.60
CA THR A 44 -12.97 12.33 -0.23
C THR A 44 -12.93 11.95 -1.70
N ALA A 45 -11.78 11.45 -2.20
CA ALA A 45 -11.66 10.99 -3.58
C ALA A 45 -12.52 9.75 -3.86
N LEU A 46 -12.58 8.81 -2.91
CA LEU A 46 -13.45 7.63 -2.98
C LEU A 46 -14.93 8.04 -3.04
N ASP A 47 -15.35 8.91 -2.14
CA ASP A 47 -16.74 9.41 -2.09
C ASP A 47 -17.08 10.23 -3.35
N TRP A 48 -16.12 10.94 -3.94
CA TRP A 48 -16.31 11.60 -5.22
C TRP A 48 -16.57 10.60 -6.37
N LEU A 49 -15.83 9.50 -6.45
CA LEU A 49 -16.06 8.44 -7.45
C LEU A 49 -17.45 7.83 -7.30
N ILE A 50 -17.85 7.52 -6.06
CA ILE A 50 -19.20 7.00 -5.75
C ILE A 50 -20.27 8.02 -6.16
N GLY A 51 -20.06 9.30 -5.86
CA GLY A 51 -20.93 10.39 -6.28
C GLY A 51 -21.04 10.59 -7.80
N LYS A 52 -20.05 10.10 -8.57
CA LYS A 52 -20.10 10.02 -10.05
C LYS A 52 -20.84 8.78 -10.57
N GLY A 53 -21.39 7.95 -9.69
CA GLY A 53 -22.15 6.76 -10.03
C GLY A 53 -21.32 5.50 -10.20
N VAL A 54 -20.06 5.49 -9.75
CA VAL A 54 -19.24 4.27 -9.69
C VAL A 54 -19.63 3.50 -8.44
N ALA A 55 -20.12 2.27 -8.60
CA ALA A 55 -20.45 1.42 -7.44
C ALA A 55 -19.16 1.04 -6.70
N ILE A 56 -19.18 1.06 -5.37
CA ILE A 56 -17.99 0.86 -4.54
C ILE A 56 -17.36 -0.53 -4.79
N GLU A 57 -18.16 -1.55 -5.05
CA GLU A 57 -17.74 -2.89 -5.41
C GLU A 57 -17.04 -2.99 -6.79
N ASN A 58 -17.02 -1.92 -7.56
CA ASN A 58 -16.30 -1.79 -8.82
C ASN A 58 -15.04 -0.90 -8.70
N ILE A 59 -14.69 -0.49 -7.48
CA ILE A 59 -13.50 0.30 -7.19
C ILE A 59 -12.45 -0.60 -6.55
N SER A 60 -11.23 -0.55 -7.06
CA SER A 60 -10.07 -1.19 -6.44
C SER A 60 -9.06 -0.13 -6.03
N LEU A 61 -8.42 -0.31 -4.88
CA LEU A 61 -7.38 0.57 -4.39
C LEU A 61 -6.01 -0.03 -4.72
N CYS A 62 -5.09 0.82 -5.15
CA CYS A 62 -3.72 0.40 -5.46
C CYS A 62 -2.73 1.45 -4.98
N GLY A 63 -1.61 1.00 -4.46
CA GLY A 63 -0.51 1.88 -4.10
C GLY A 63 0.79 1.14 -3.90
N ASP A 64 1.88 1.91 -3.90
CA ASP A 64 3.21 1.40 -3.60
C ASP A 64 3.79 2.12 -2.38
N SER A 65 4.49 1.39 -1.50
CA SER A 65 5.14 1.93 -0.30
C SER A 65 4.15 2.71 0.60
N ALA A 66 4.37 4.01 0.79
CA ALA A 66 3.43 4.90 1.50
C ALA A 66 2.04 4.95 0.85
N GLY A 67 1.96 4.82 -0.48
CA GLY A 67 0.68 4.73 -1.20
C GLY A 67 -0.05 3.42 -0.91
N ALA A 68 0.68 2.32 -0.73
CA ALA A 68 0.10 1.03 -0.31
C ALA A 68 -0.41 1.10 1.14
N HIS A 69 0.34 1.75 2.04
CA HIS A 69 -0.13 2.05 3.38
C HIS A 69 -1.44 2.85 3.34
N LEU A 70 -1.51 3.92 2.53
CA LEU A 70 -2.71 4.75 2.41
C LEU A 70 -3.90 3.95 1.86
N ALA A 71 -3.69 3.09 0.86
CA ALA A 71 -4.73 2.21 0.33
C ALA A 71 -5.29 1.26 1.41
N ALA A 72 -4.41 0.63 2.20
CA ALA A 72 -4.80 -0.22 3.33
C ALA A 72 -5.48 0.59 4.45
N SER A 73 -5.00 1.82 4.73
CA SER A 73 -5.64 2.72 5.70
C SER A 73 -7.09 3.05 5.33
N VAL A 74 -7.38 3.25 4.04
CA VAL A 74 -8.75 3.46 3.56
C VAL A 74 -9.62 2.23 3.82
N THR A 75 -9.14 1.01 3.52
CA THR A 75 -9.93 -0.21 3.75
C THR A 75 -10.16 -0.48 5.23
N HIS A 76 -9.17 -0.22 6.09
CA HIS A 76 -9.34 -0.27 7.55
C HIS A 76 -10.37 0.76 8.03
N HIS A 77 -10.32 1.98 7.50
CA HIS A 77 -11.30 3.02 7.85
C HIS A 77 -12.72 2.64 7.43
N LEU A 78 -12.90 2.04 6.25
CA LEU A 78 -14.21 1.56 5.79
C LEU A 78 -14.73 0.48 6.73
N ALA A 79 -13.91 -0.51 7.07
CA ALA A 79 -14.29 -1.61 7.95
C ALA A 79 -14.62 -1.13 9.38
N ASP A 80 -13.78 -0.30 9.99
CA ASP A 80 -14.00 0.28 11.33
C ASP A 80 -15.31 1.09 11.41
N ASN A 81 -15.71 1.73 10.31
CA ASN A 81 -16.96 2.51 10.24
C ASN A 81 -18.13 1.73 9.63
N GLN A 82 -18.00 0.41 9.48
CA GLN A 82 -19.03 -0.49 8.92
C GLN A 82 -19.56 -0.01 7.55
N ARG A 83 -18.70 0.63 6.77
CA ARG A 83 -19.01 1.02 5.38
C ARG A 83 -18.74 -0.16 4.44
N PRO A 84 -19.49 -0.27 3.31
CA PRO A 84 -19.17 -1.25 2.28
C PRO A 84 -17.71 -1.15 1.81
N ASN A 85 -17.08 -2.30 1.61
CA ASN A 85 -15.70 -2.34 1.13
C ASN A 85 -15.61 -2.13 -0.39
N VAL A 86 -14.44 -1.73 -0.84
CA VAL A 86 -14.06 -1.72 -2.25
C VAL A 86 -13.90 -3.15 -2.78
N HIS A 87 -13.81 -3.32 -4.09
CA HIS A 87 -13.65 -4.64 -4.73
C HIS A 87 -12.39 -5.38 -4.27
N SER A 88 -11.25 -4.68 -4.29
CA SER A 88 -9.96 -5.25 -3.93
C SER A 88 -8.95 -4.17 -3.54
N GLN A 89 -7.87 -4.58 -2.88
CA GLN A 89 -6.70 -3.74 -2.66
C GLN A 89 -5.43 -4.42 -3.18
N PHE A 90 -4.58 -3.63 -3.83
CA PHE A 90 -3.31 -4.07 -4.38
C PHE A 90 -2.17 -3.27 -3.75
N LEU A 91 -1.45 -3.91 -2.85
CA LEU A 91 -0.47 -3.30 -1.96
C LEU A 91 0.94 -3.71 -2.39
N ILE A 92 1.70 -2.78 -2.94
CA ILE A 92 3.05 -3.05 -3.44
C ILE A 92 4.05 -2.59 -2.37
N TYR A 93 4.76 -3.53 -1.75
CA TYR A 93 5.71 -3.36 -0.64
C TYR A 93 5.23 -2.33 0.40
N PRO A 94 4.05 -2.54 1.03
CA PRO A 94 3.45 -1.57 1.94
C PRO A 94 4.32 -1.34 3.17
N MET A 95 4.35 -0.10 3.67
CA MET A 95 4.77 0.17 5.04
C MET A 95 3.61 -0.14 5.99
N CYS A 96 3.85 -0.90 7.06
CA CYS A 96 2.79 -1.41 7.93
C CYS A 96 3.00 -1.10 9.41
N ASP A 97 4.25 -1.13 9.91
CA ASP A 97 4.59 -1.00 11.33
C ASP A 97 5.42 0.25 11.64
N PRO A 98 4.86 1.22 12.40
CA PRO A 98 5.60 2.42 12.81
C PRO A 98 6.76 2.14 13.80
N LYS A 99 6.90 0.91 14.33
CA LYS A 99 7.97 0.54 15.26
C LYS A 99 9.33 0.39 14.57
N CYS A 100 9.36 0.07 13.26
CA CYS A 100 10.60 -0.12 12.49
C CYS A 100 11.61 -1.04 13.18
N ASN A 101 11.20 -2.21 13.67
CA ASN A 101 12.03 -3.11 14.46
C ASN A 101 12.01 -4.58 13.98
N SER A 102 11.53 -4.84 12.75
CA SER A 102 11.55 -6.17 12.13
C SER A 102 12.98 -6.61 11.79
N GLN A 103 13.18 -7.91 11.50
CA GLN A 103 14.48 -8.44 11.13
C GLN A 103 14.94 -7.87 9.77
N SER A 104 14.04 -7.72 8.80
CA SER A 104 14.35 -7.12 7.50
C SER A 104 14.80 -5.66 7.62
N ILE A 105 14.21 -4.89 8.53
CA ILE A 105 14.67 -3.51 8.84
C ILE A 105 16.14 -3.50 9.30
N GLU A 106 16.55 -4.47 10.12
CA GLU A 106 17.94 -4.58 10.58
C GLU A 106 18.87 -5.11 9.48
N LEU A 107 18.46 -6.12 8.73
CA LEU A 107 19.28 -6.75 7.68
C LEU A 107 19.51 -5.79 6.51
N PHE A 108 18.50 -5.04 6.11
CA PHE A 108 18.56 -4.15 4.95
C PHE A 108 18.59 -2.67 5.32
N GLN A 109 19.07 -2.36 6.52
CA GLN A 109 19.12 -1.00 7.07
C GLN A 109 19.85 0.02 6.19
N SER A 110 20.73 -0.43 5.27
CA SER A 110 21.48 0.42 4.35
C SER A 110 21.90 -0.33 3.09
N GLY A 111 22.20 0.41 2.00
CA GLY A 111 22.73 -0.16 0.76
C GLY A 111 21.69 -0.63 -0.24
N TYR A 112 20.40 -0.62 0.09
CA TYR A 112 19.31 -1.13 -0.73
C TYR A 112 18.25 -0.07 -1.08
N LEU A 113 18.67 1.16 -1.32
CA LEU A 113 17.87 2.33 -1.67
C LEU A 113 17.08 2.89 -0.47
N LEU A 114 16.12 2.13 0.08
CA LEU A 114 15.43 2.48 1.31
C LEU A 114 16.29 2.10 2.51
N THR A 115 16.33 2.96 3.54
CA THR A 115 17.13 2.72 4.74
C THR A 115 16.25 2.74 5.99
N LYS A 116 16.70 2.08 7.06
CA LYS A 116 16.05 2.13 8.37
C LYS A 116 15.90 3.56 8.87
N GLU A 117 16.96 4.37 8.76
CA GLU A 117 16.94 5.78 9.18
C GLU A 117 15.86 6.58 8.43
N ALA A 118 15.76 6.36 7.10
CA ALA A 118 14.72 7.00 6.29
C ALA A 118 13.32 6.57 6.74
N MET A 119 13.10 5.28 7.05
CA MET A 119 11.80 4.79 7.52
C MET A 119 11.40 5.41 8.85
N ILE A 120 12.32 5.46 9.82
CA ILE A 120 12.07 6.13 11.11
C ILE A 120 11.70 7.59 10.86
N TRP A 121 12.46 8.28 10.00
CA TRP A 121 12.21 9.69 9.66
C TRP A 121 10.83 9.89 9.00
N PHE A 122 10.43 8.99 8.06
CA PHE A 122 9.11 9.06 7.41
C PHE A 122 7.98 8.92 8.42
N TRP A 123 8.04 7.92 9.30
CA TRP A 123 7.04 7.72 10.34
C TRP A 123 6.96 8.91 11.30
N GLU A 124 8.09 9.49 11.71
CA GLU A 124 8.13 10.69 12.55
C GLU A 124 7.48 11.90 11.87
N LYS A 125 7.71 12.10 10.57
CA LYS A 125 7.10 13.21 9.84
C LYS A 125 5.61 13.00 9.60
N PHE A 126 5.19 11.76 9.35
CA PHE A 126 3.80 11.41 9.14
C PHE A 126 2.97 11.46 10.43
N ARG A 127 3.53 11.02 11.55
CA ARG A 127 2.90 11.03 12.88
C ARG A 127 2.58 12.45 13.36
N LYS A 128 1.33 12.66 13.78
CA LYS A 128 0.90 13.91 14.41
C LYS A 128 1.14 13.89 15.92
N THR A 129 0.76 12.79 16.57
CA THR A 129 0.91 12.56 18.01
C THR A 129 1.32 11.10 18.28
N SER A 130 1.83 10.80 19.46
CA SER A 130 2.14 9.42 19.86
C SER A 130 0.91 8.51 19.97
N GLN A 131 -0.29 9.07 20.06
CA GLN A 131 -1.54 8.32 20.07
C GLN A 131 -1.86 7.71 18.71
N ASP A 132 -1.31 8.25 17.61
CA ASP A 132 -1.53 7.73 16.28
C ASP A 132 -1.05 6.27 16.18
N ASP A 133 0.00 5.88 16.92
CA ASP A 133 0.52 4.51 16.93
C ASP A 133 -0.51 3.46 17.42
N THR A 134 -1.58 3.91 18.09
CA THR A 134 -2.69 3.06 18.52
C THR A 134 -3.91 3.10 17.59
N ASN A 135 -3.81 3.80 16.48
CA ASN A 135 -4.87 3.88 15.47
C ASN A 135 -4.64 2.83 14.37
N LYS A 136 -5.65 2.00 14.10
CA LYS A 136 -5.62 0.92 13.09
C LYS A 136 -5.35 1.43 11.66
N THR A 137 -5.71 2.68 11.34
CA THR A 137 -5.48 3.28 10.02
C THR A 137 -4.09 3.93 9.89
N PHE A 138 -3.36 4.08 11.00
CA PHE A 138 -1.98 4.52 11.03
C PHE A 138 -1.02 3.32 11.18
N ASN A 139 -1.31 2.41 12.08
CA ASN A 139 -0.55 1.19 12.34
C ASN A 139 -1.36 -0.02 11.86
N LEU A 140 -1.04 -0.51 10.67
CA LEU A 140 -1.76 -1.61 10.05
C LEU A 140 -1.60 -2.93 10.80
N MET A 141 -0.54 -3.04 11.64
CA MET A 141 -0.31 -4.22 12.46
C MET A 141 -1.32 -4.38 13.61
N LEU A 142 -2.16 -3.35 13.86
CA LEU A 142 -3.28 -3.39 14.81
C LEU A 142 -4.56 -3.97 14.20
N TYR A 143 -4.49 -4.53 12.99
CA TYR A 143 -5.59 -5.26 12.39
C TYR A 143 -6.15 -6.30 13.37
N THR A 144 -7.48 -6.42 13.42
CA THR A 144 -8.21 -7.35 14.28
C THR A 144 -9.20 -8.17 13.46
N ASP A 145 -9.55 -9.34 13.95
CA ASP A 145 -10.41 -10.35 13.32
C ASP A 145 -11.89 -9.94 13.16
N ASP A 146 -12.28 -8.81 13.76
CA ASP A 146 -13.60 -8.19 13.55
C ASP A 146 -13.69 -7.31 12.29
N MET A 147 -12.58 -7.17 11.55
CA MET A 147 -12.50 -6.34 10.34
C MET A 147 -12.57 -7.22 9.08
N GLU A 148 -13.66 -7.12 8.34
CA GLU A 148 -13.74 -7.70 6.99
C GLU A 148 -13.09 -6.76 5.98
N LEU A 149 -12.00 -7.24 5.33
CA LEU A 149 -11.27 -6.47 4.33
C LEU A 149 -11.49 -7.02 2.91
N PRO A 150 -11.30 -6.20 1.87
CA PRO A 150 -11.49 -6.63 0.49
C PRO A 150 -10.41 -7.65 0.08
N LYS A 151 -10.62 -8.32 -1.06
CA LYS A 151 -9.60 -9.19 -1.65
C LYS A 151 -8.28 -8.43 -1.74
N THR A 152 -7.20 -9.03 -1.23
CA THR A 152 -5.90 -8.35 -1.08
C THR A 152 -4.82 -9.08 -1.87
N ILE A 153 -4.06 -8.36 -2.67
CA ILE A 153 -2.75 -8.81 -3.15
C ILE A 153 -1.67 -7.96 -2.50
N ILE A 154 -0.68 -8.62 -1.91
CA ILE A 154 0.51 -7.98 -1.33
C ILE A 154 1.73 -8.42 -2.10
N VAL A 155 2.50 -7.45 -2.60
CA VAL A 155 3.78 -7.68 -3.28
C VAL A 155 4.91 -7.32 -2.33
N THR A 156 5.90 -8.21 -2.17
CA THR A 156 7.10 -7.99 -1.35
C THR A 156 8.38 -8.19 -2.16
N ALA A 157 9.47 -7.58 -1.72
CA ALA A 157 10.80 -7.69 -2.34
C ALA A 157 11.80 -8.26 -1.33
N GLY A 158 12.75 -9.11 -1.80
CA GLY A 158 13.66 -9.82 -0.91
C GLY A 158 14.72 -8.93 -0.26
N PHE A 159 15.13 -7.82 -0.91
CA PHE A 159 16.08 -6.84 -0.38
C PHE A 159 15.36 -5.54 0.03
N ASP A 160 14.37 -5.67 0.92
CA ASP A 160 13.52 -4.57 1.33
C ASP A 160 13.40 -4.52 2.86
N PRO A 161 13.71 -3.39 3.50
CA PRO A 161 13.47 -3.20 4.93
C PRO A 161 12.02 -3.52 5.36
N LEU A 162 11.04 -3.33 4.48
CA LEU A 162 9.61 -3.51 4.76
C LEU A 162 9.10 -4.94 4.52
N SER A 163 9.97 -5.90 4.08
CA SER A 163 9.48 -7.22 3.67
C SER A 163 8.81 -7.98 4.82
N ASP A 164 9.41 -8.04 6.00
CA ASP A 164 8.86 -8.80 7.13
C ASP A 164 7.52 -8.23 7.62
N GLU A 165 7.41 -6.90 7.76
CA GLU A 165 6.16 -6.30 8.22
C GLU A 165 5.02 -6.47 7.21
N ALA A 166 5.33 -6.41 5.90
CA ALA A 166 4.35 -6.66 4.85
C ALA A 166 3.92 -8.14 4.82
N GLU A 167 4.84 -9.08 5.05
CA GLU A 167 4.55 -10.51 5.14
C GLU A 167 3.75 -10.85 6.40
N GLU A 168 4.11 -10.26 7.54
CA GLU A 168 3.35 -10.43 8.78
C GLU A 168 1.94 -9.85 8.65
N TYR A 169 1.78 -8.70 7.99
CA TYR A 169 0.46 -8.15 7.71
C TYR A 169 -0.36 -9.08 6.81
N ALA A 170 0.24 -9.62 5.73
CA ALA A 170 -0.42 -10.60 4.88
C ALA A 170 -0.86 -11.85 5.66
N PHE A 171 0.00 -12.36 6.54
CA PHE A 171 -0.30 -13.50 7.39
C PHE A 171 -1.47 -13.21 8.34
N LYS A 172 -1.48 -12.07 9.02
CA LYS A 172 -2.60 -11.65 9.89
C LYS A 172 -3.93 -11.56 9.15
N LEU A 173 -3.93 -11.03 7.93
CA LEU A 173 -5.14 -10.98 7.10
C LEU A 173 -5.64 -12.38 6.76
N HIS A 174 -4.73 -13.30 6.41
CA HIS A 174 -5.06 -14.66 6.03
C HIS A 174 -5.60 -15.48 7.21
N GLU A 175 -5.01 -15.36 8.41
CA GLU A 175 -5.45 -16.05 9.63
C GLU A 175 -6.89 -15.66 10.04
N ASN A 176 -7.38 -14.52 9.55
CA ASN A 176 -8.72 -13.98 9.80
C ASN A 176 -9.66 -14.15 8.59
N ASP A 177 -9.49 -15.23 7.84
CA ASP A 177 -10.35 -15.63 6.70
C ASP A 177 -10.48 -14.61 5.56
N ASN A 178 -9.61 -13.58 5.51
CA ASN A 178 -9.60 -12.67 4.35
C ASN A 178 -8.88 -13.33 3.18
N TYR A 179 -9.35 -13.06 1.96
CA TYR A 179 -8.65 -13.49 0.77
C TYR A 179 -7.37 -12.68 0.61
N VAL A 180 -6.22 -13.34 0.77
CA VAL A 180 -4.89 -12.73 0.57
C VAL A 180 -4.06 -13.55 -0.40
N LYS A 181 -3.45 -12.89 -1.37
CA LYS A 181 -2.43 -13.46 -2.24
C LYS A 181 -1.14 -12.69 -2.07
N GLN A 182 -0.12 -13.36 -1.56
CA GLN A 182 1.23 -12.78 -1.44
C GLN A 182 2.08 -13.15 -2.65
N LEU A 183 2.80 -12.17 -3.21
CA LEU A 183 3.74 -12.32 -4.32
C LEU A 183 5.11 -11.80 -3.88
N HIS A 184 6.07 -12.71 -3.65
CA HIS A 184 7.41 -12.36 -3.20
C HIS A 184 8.43 -12.42 -4.32
N TYR A 185 9.24 -11.36 -4.46
CA TYR A 185 10.30 -11.25 -5.47
C TYR A 185 11.68 -11.19 -4.80
N PRO A 186 12.33 -12.34 -4.54
CA PRO A 186 13.49 -12.46 -3.64
C PRO A 186 14.75 -11.77 -4.16
N SER A 187 14.83 -11.45 -5.46
CA SER A 187 16.00 -10.78 -6.07
C SER A 187 15.82 -9.28 -6.30
N LEU A 188 14.70 -8.72 -5.86
CA LEU A 188 14.37 -7.30 -6.04
C LEU A 188 14.45 -6.54 -4.72
N PHE A 189 14.44 -5.22 -4.82
CA PHE A 189 14.56 -4.30 -3.69
C PHE A 189 13.40 -3.29 -3.68
N HIS A 190 13.26 -2.55 -2.59
CA HIS A 190 12.19 -1.54 -2.44
C HIS A 190 12.13 -0.56 -3.63
N GLY A 191 10.94 -0.25 -4.11
CA GLY A 191 10.74 0.69 -5.22
C GLY A 191 10.89 0.09 -6.63
N PHE A 192 11.11 -1.21 -6.77
CA PHE A 192 11.34 -1.83 -8.08
C PHE A 192 10.17 -1.65 -9.07
N ALA A 193 8.94 -1.50 -8.57
CA ALA A 193 7.75 -1.36 -9.43
C ALA A 193 7.81 -0.13 -10.35
N SER A 194 8.49 0.93 -9.94
CA SER A 194 8.73 2.12 -10.76
C SER A 194 9.94 2.01 -11.71
N MET A 195 10.68 0.90 -11.66
CA MET A 195 11.93 0.70 -12.40
C MET A 195 11.79 -0.25 -13.60
N THR A 196 10.71 -0.14 -14.35
CA THR A 196 10.40 -1.05 -15.48
C THR A 196 11.40 -1.00 -16.64
N ARG A 197 12.38 -0.09 -16.62
CA ARG A 197 13.55 -0.13 -17.52
C ARG A 197 14.53 -1.25 -17.17
N LEU A 198 14.53 -1.75 -15.95
CA LEU A 198 15.30 -2.91 -15.52
C LEU A 198 14.53 -4.18 -15.89
N LYS A 199 15.16 -5.10 -16.62
CA LYS A 199 14.51 -6.32 -17.12
C LYS A 199 13.88 -7.16 -15.99
N ALA A 200 14.59 -7.31 -14.86
CA ALA A 200 14.09 -8.08 -13.72
C ALA A 200 12.85 -7.41 -13.10
N ALA A 201 12.90 -6.10 -12.88
CA ALA A 201 11.76 -5.33 -12.34
C ALA A 201 10.57 -5.38 -13.31
N LYS A 202 10.80 -5.16 -14.61
CA LYS A 202 9.73 -5.25 -15.62
C LYS A 202 9.06 -6.63 -15.62
N LYS A 203 9.85 -7.71 -15.55
CA LYS A 203 9.30 -9.08 -15.49
C LYS A 203 8.42 -9.26 -14.26
N ALA A 204 8.87 -8.82 -13.09
CA ALA A 204 8.09 -8.90 -11.86
C ALA A 204 6.80 -8.07 -11.93
N VAL A 205 6.88 -6.86 -12.52
CA VAL A 205 5.70 -6.02 -12.74
C VAL A 205 4.70 -6.68 -13.69
N ASP A 206 5.15 -7.25 -14.80
CA ASP A 206 4.28 -7.98 -15.73
C ASP A 206 3.63 -9.20 -15.06
N ASP A 207 4.36 -9.90 -14.19
CA ASP A 207 3.92 -11.06 -13.44
C ASP A 207 2.83 -10.68 -12.43
N PHE A 208 3.11 -9.75 -11.51
CA PHE A 208 2.11 -9.38 -10.50
C PHE A 208 0.87 -8.70 -11.10
N LEU A 209 0.99 -7.96 -12.20
CA LEU A 209 -0.19 -7.41 -12.89
C LEU A 209 -1.04 -8.51 -13.54
N THR A 210 -0.42 -9.59 -14.02
CA THR A 210 -1.15 -10.75 -14.53
C THR A 210 -1.94 -11.42 -13.42
N GLU A 211 -1.33 -11.58 -12.24
CA GLU A 211 -2.00 -12.14 -11.07
C GLU A 211 -3.13 -11.24 -10.56
N TYR A 212 -2.89 -9.93 -10.49
CA TYR A 212 -3.91 -8.98 -10.06
C TYR A 212 -5.12 -8.94 -11.01
N LYS A 213 -4.88 -9.06 -12.31
CA LYS A 213 -5.94 -9.09 -13.31
C LYS A 213 -6.93 -10.24 -13.13
N GLN A 214 -6.54 -11.33 -12.45
CA GLN A 214 -7.43 -12.48 -12.19
C GLN A 214 -8.49 -12.18 -11.12
N ILE A 215 -8.30 -11.16 -10.32
CA ILE A 215 -9.23 -10.78 -9.25
C ILE A 215 -9.98 -9.47 -9.50
N LEU A 216 -9.63 -8.75 -10.57
CA LEU A 216 -10.39 -7.61 -11.09
C LEU A 216 -11.63 -8.10 -11.84
#